data_74e77a6421eb2250a6256982bedf0d64
#
_entry.id   74e77a6421eb2250a6256982bedf0d64
#
_cell.length_a   1.000
_cell.length_b   1.000
_cell.length_c   1.000
_cell.angle_alpha   90.00
_cell.angle_beta   90.00
_cell.angle_gamma   90.00
#
_symmetry.space_group_name_H-M   'P 1'
#
loop_
_entity.id
_entity.type
_entity.pdbx_description
1 polymer ?
#
loop_
_entity_poly.entity_id
_entity_poly.type
_entity_poly.pdbx_seq_one_letter_code
_entity_poly.pdbx_strand_id
1 'polypeptide(L)'
;MPKILTAHRREDERERARLYLKSRLMLPTIPLGMVTLLAGYGDIVLMWVQNQLTPQALLGSTILFLCGAVWGWGHARYERYLLGTCPEYFARKQKLLEAAKEYKRMKRDLPAAGPLHPGRRFALAMYVVGIASQAGISLYYLGHLGVYAAIFLPWAGYFNAKVIFWRSLFKSG
;
A
#
# COMPACT_ATOMS: atom_id res chain seq x y z
N MET A 1 -21.41 35.00 2.88
CA MET A 1 -20.04 34.77 3.38
C MET A 1 -19.70 33.35 3.88
N PRO A 2 -20.63 32.46 4.32
CA PRO A 2 -20.24 31.11 4.80
C PRO A 2 -19.69 30.17 3.70
N LYS A 3 -20.05 30.32 2.44
CA LYS A 3 -19.62 29.43 1.33
C LYS A 3 -18.13 29.52 0.98
N ILE A 4 -17.52 30.69 1.13
CA ILE A 4 -16.10 30.91 0.82
C ILE A 4 -15.21 30.25 1.88
N LEU A 5 -15.55 30.37 3.15
CA LEU A 5 -14.83 29.74 4.26
C LEU A 5 -14.86 28.19 4.18
N THR A 6 -15.99 27.63 3.73
CA THR A 6 -16.11 26.16 3.55
C THR A 6 -15.32 25.66 2.35
N ALA A 7 -15.19 26.44 1.27
CA ALA A 7 -14.40 26.09 0.10
C ALA A 7 -12.90 26.07 0.46
N HIS A 8 -12.40 27.12 1.09
CA HIS A 8 -11.00 27.25 1.50
C HIS A 8 -10.59 26.14 2.48
N ARG A 9 -11.45 25.83 3.45
CA ARG A 9 -11.22 24.73 4.38
C ARG A 9 -11.13 23.36 3.68
N ARG A 10 -11.92 23.12 2.64
CA ARG A 10 -11.85 21.87 1.84
C ARG A 10 -10.58 21.78 1.02
N GLU A 11 -10.08 22.88 0.52
CA GLU A 11 -8.80 22.92 -0.20
C GLU A 11 -7.63 22.59 0.71
N ASP A 12 -7.55 23.21 1.89
CA ASP A 12 -6.55 22.90 2.91
C ASP A 12 -6.57 21.43 3.34
N GLU A 13 -7.76 20.86 3.50
CA GLU A 13 -7.91 19.44 3.85
C GLU A 13 -7.42 18.52 2.72
N ARG A 14 -7.69 18.87 1.46
CA ARG A 14 -7.18 18.12 0.29
C ARG A 14 -5.67 18.21 0.17
N GLU A 15 -5.10 19.37 0.39
CA GLU A 15 -3.65 19.56 0.35
C GLU A 15 -2.94 18.74 1.43
N ARG A 16 -3.41 18.79 2.67
CA ARG A 16 -2.90 17.96 3.77
C ARG A 16 -3.06 16.47 3.50
N ALA A 17 -4.18 16.06 2.92
CA ALA A 17 -4.40 14.67 2.51
C ALA A 17 -3.40 14.22 1.44
N ARG A 18 -3.10 15.06 0.45
CA ARG A 18 -2.06 14.80 -0.57
C ARG A 18 -0.66 14.69 0.04
N LEU A 19 -0.31 15.58 0.97
CA LEU A 19 0.96 15.53 1.69
C LEU A 19 1.10 14.23 2.48
N TYR A 20 0.05 13.79 3.16
CA TYR A 20 0.03 12.50 3.86
C TYR A 20 0.28 11.33 2.91
N LEU A 21 -0.44 11.27 1.80
CA LEU A 21 -0.29 10.21 0.80
C LEU A 21 1.13 10.17 0.23
N LYS A 22 1.68 11.33 -0.14
CA LYS A 22 3.05 11.44 -0.67
C LYS A 22 4.10 11.01 0.35
N SER A 23 4.03 11.53 1.57
CA SER A 23 5.08 11.35 2.57
C SER A 23 4.99 10.01 3.32
N ARG A 24 3.79 9.48 3.53
CA ARG A 24 3.57 8.31 4.38
C ARG A 24 3.16 7.04 3.64
N LEU A 25 2.57 7.18 2.46
CA LEU A 25 2.20 6.02 1.66
C LEU A 25 3.16 5.82 0.48
N MET A 26 3.43 6.85 -0.31
CA MET A 26 4.25 6.69 -1.50
C MET A 26 5.74 6.56 -1.17
N LEU A 27 6.32 7.46 -0.37
CA LEU A 27 7.76 7.44 -0.07
C LEU A 27 8.25 6.13 0.55
N PRO A 28 7.61 5.56 1.59
CA PRO A 28 8.09 4.31 2.17
C PRO A 28 7.81 3.08 1.28
N THR A 29 6.85 3.13 0.36
CA THR A 29 6.60 2.00 -0.56
C THR A 29 7.70 1.83 -1.60
N ILE A 30 8.45 2.89 -1.95
CA ILE A 30 9.55 2.81 -2.92
C ILE A 30 10.67 1.89 -2.43
N PRO A 31 11.33 2.15 -1.28
CA PRO A 31 12.38 1.26 -0.79
C PRO A 31 11.87 -0.13 -0.46
N LEU A 32 10.65 -0.27 0.10
CA LEU A 32 10.06 -1.57 0.36
C LEU A 32 9.84 -2.37 -0.93
N GLY A 33 9.35 -1.72 -2.00
CA GLY A 33 9.19 -2.34 -3.31
C GLY A 33 10.52 -2.80 -3.91
N MET A 34 11.59 -2.01 -3.76
CA MET A 34 12.93 -2.38 -4.24
C MET A 34 13.52 -3.55 -3.42
N VAL A 35 13.47 -3.47 -2.10
CA VAL A 35 14.02 -4.52 -1.23
C VAL A 35 13.31 -5.86 -1.45
N THR A 36 11.97 -5.86 -1.49
CA THR A 36 11.21 -7.09 -1.73
C THR A 36 11.43 -7.65 -3.14
N LEU A 37 11.62 -6.78 -4.13
CA LEU A 37 11.92 -7.19 -5.51
C LEU A 37 13.31 -7.83 -5.59
N LEU A 38 14.32 -7.22 -4.98
CA LEU A 38 15.68 -7.77 -4.94
C LEU A 38 15.74 -9.09 -4.16
N ALA A 39 15.04 -9.19 -3.03
CA ALA A 39 14.99 -10.42 -2.25
C ALA A 39 14.28 -11.55 -3.00
N GLY A 40 13.13 -11.26 -3.64
CA GLY A 40 12.36 -12.27 -4.37
C GLY A 40 13.04 -12.75 -5.65
N TYR A 41 13.51 -11.83 -6.50
CA TYR A 41 14.23 -12.21 -7.71
C TYR A 41 15.66 -12.69 -7.44
N GLY A 42 16.30 -12.22 -6.36
CA GLY A 42 17.58 -12.74 -5.92
C GLY A 42 17.53 -14.24 -5.64
N ASP A 43 16.46 -14.71 -5.00
CA ASP A 43 16.23 -16.14 -4.76
C ASP A 43 16.08 -16.93 -6.08
N ILE A 44 15.36 -16.37 -7.06
CA ILE A 44 15.24 -16.97 -8.40
C ILE A 44 16.62 -17.08 -9.11
N VAL A 45 17.44 -16.03 -9.00
CA VAL A 45 18.80 -16.03 -9.55
C VAL A 45 19.66 -17.08 -8.87
N LEU A 46 19.55 -17.24 -7.54
CA LEU A 46 20.24 -18.30 -6.81
C LEU A 46 19.82 -19.69 -7.27
N MET A 47 18.50 -19.93 -7.45
CA MET A 47 17.99 -21.20 -8.02
C MET A 47 18.54 -21.45 -9.43
N TRP A 48 18.68 -20.41 -10.24
CA TRP A 48 19.28 -20.52 -11.57
C TRP A 48 20.76 -20.92 -11.53
N VAL A 49 21.54 -20.25 -10.69
CA VAL A 49 22.97 -20.57 -10.50
C VAL A 49 23.18 -21.99 -9.97
N GLN A 50 22.25 -22.47 -9.13
CA GLN A 50 22.27 -23.83 -8.58
C GLN A 50 21.73 -24.90 -9.55
N ASN A 51 21.34 -24.54 -10.77
CA ASN A 51 20.68 -25.40 -11.76
C ASN A 51 19.37 -26.05 -11.24
N GLN A 52 18.69 -25.40 -10.29
CA GLN A 52 17.42 -25.86 -9.71
C GLN A 52 16.21 -25.11 -10.30
N LEU A 53 16.42 -24.20 -11.25
CA LEU A 53 15.37 -23.41 -11.84
C LEU A 53 14.50 -24.29 -12.76
N THR A 54 13.24 -24.44 -12.38
CA THR A 54 12.24 -25.17 -13.16
C THR A 54 11.31 -24.20 -13.91
N PRO A 55 10.69 -24.60 -15.04
CA PRO A 55 9.65 -23.79 -15.71
C PRO A 55 8.49 -23.45 -14.76
N GLN A 56 8.15 -24.37 -13.85
CA GLN A 56 7.12 -24.15 -12.84
C GLN A 56 7.50 -23.03 -11.85
N ALA A 57 8.80 -22.94 -11.47
CA ALA A 57 9.29 -21.88 -10.62
C ALA A 57 9.17 -20.49 -11.30
N LEU A 58 9.51 -20.39 -12.60
CA LEU A 58 9.34 -19.16 -13.36
C LEU A 58 7.87 -18.74 -13.48
N LEU A 59 7.00 -19.70 -13.79
CA LEU A 59 5.57 -19.44 -13.92
C LEU A 59 4.96 -19.04 -12.57
N GLY A 60 5.31 -19.76 -11.51
CA GLY A 60 4.87 -19.46 -10.13
C GLY A 60 5.32 -18.08 -9.66
N SER A 61 6.58 -17.72 -9.91
CA SER A 61 7.12 -16.39 -9.56
C SER A 61 6.38 -15.25 -10.26
N THR A 62 6.07 -15.44 -11.54
CA THR A 62 5.31 -14.46 -12.33
C THR A 62 3.89 -14.32 -11.81
N ILE A 63 3.21 -15.43 -11.54
CA ILE A 63 1.85 -15.41 -10.98
C ILE A 63 1.83 -14.70 -9.62
N LEU A 64 2.75 -15.03 -8.72
CA LEU A 64 2.84 -14.40 -7.40
C LEU A 64 3.05 -12.88 -7.50
N PHE A 65 3.96 -12.45 -8.37
CA PHE A 65 4.21 -11.03 -8.60
C PHE A 65 2.96 -10.33 -9.16
N LEU A 66 2.30 -10.91 -10.16
CA LEU A 66 1.09 -10.34 -10.77
C LEU A 66 -0.08 -10.28 -9.79
N CYS A 67 -0.31 -11.33 -8.99
CA CYS A 67 -1.33 -11.32 -7.94
C CYS A 67 -1.08 -10.18 -6.94
N GLY A 68 0.18 -10.01 -6.50
CA GLY A 68 0.55 -8.88 -5.66
C GLY A 68 0.31 -7.53 -6.34
N ALA A 69 0.65 -7.41 -7.63
CA ALA A 69 0.46 -6.18 -8.39
C ALA A 69 -1.03 -5.80 -8.55
N VAL A 70 -1.88 -6.76 -8.88
CA VAL A 70 -3.35 -6.55 -8.97
C VAL A 70 -3.89 -6.08 -7.62
N TRP A 71 -3.44 -6.71 -6.54
CA TRP A 71 -3.84 -6.33 -5.18
C TRP A 71 -3.37 -4.92 -4.81
N GLY A 72 -2.10 -4.59 -5.10
CA GLY A 72 -1.53 -3.27 -4.85
C GLY A 72 -2.24 -2.16 -5.63
N TRP A 73 -2.57 -2.44 -6.89
CA TRP A 73 -3.32 -1.52 -7.75
C TRP A 73 -4.76 -1.30 -7.22
N GLY A 74 -5.47 -2.37 -6.86
CA GLY A 74 -6.82 -2.29 -6.28
C GLY A 74 -6.84 -1.46 -5.00
N HIS A 75 -5.84 -1.67 -4.11
CA HIS A 75 -5.70 -0.89 -2.89
C HIS A 75 -5.39 0.59 -3.16
N ALA A 76 -4.49 0.90 -4.10
CA ALA A 76 -4.20 2.27 -4.49
C ALA A 76 -5.42 2.97 -5.10
N ARG A 77 -6.23 2.25 -5.89
CA ARG A 77 -7.50 2.76 -6.44
C ARG A 77 -8.50 3.08 -5.33
N TYR A 78 -8.59 2.24 -4.32
CA TYR A 78 -9.43 2.50 -3.15
C TYR A 78 -8.95 3.72 -2.34
N GLU A 79 -7.65 3.87 -2.11
CA GLU A 79 -7.08 5.06 -1.47
C GLU A 79 -7.37 6.34 -2.27
N ARG A 80 -7.32 6.27 -3.61
CA ARG A 80 -7.70 7.39 -4.48
C ARG A 80 -9.17 7.75 -4.35
N TYR A 81 -10.05 6.75 -4.30
CA TYR A 81 -11.47 6.96 -4.05
C TYR A 81 -11.70 7.67 -2.72
N LEU A 82 -11.04 7.23 -1.64
CA LEU A 82 -11.11 7.89 -0.34
C LEU A 82 -10.59 9.33 -0.38
N LEU A 83 -9.54 9.61 -1.14
CA LEU A 83 -9.03 10.97 -1.31
C LEU A 83 -10.06 11.90 -1.96
N GLY A 84 -10.83 11.38 -2.91
CA GLY A 84 -11.90 12.14 -3.59
C GLY A 84 -13.14 12.36 -2.73
N THR A 85 -13.59 11.32 -2.00
CA THR A 85 -14.84 11.33 -1.24
C THR A 85 -14.69 11.83 0.19
N CYS A 86 -13.60 11.49 0.87
CA CYS A 86 -13.37 11.77 2.28
C CYS A 86 -11.93 12.26 2.54
N PRO A 87 -11.52 13.43 2.00
CA PRO A 87 -10.17 13.96 2.21
C PRO A 87 -9.87 14.20 3.69
N GLU A 88 -10.88 14.51 4.50
CA GLU A 88 -10.79 14.70 5.95
C GLU A 88 -10.14 13.51 6.68
N TYR A 89 -10.33 12.28 6.18
CA TYR A 89 -9.75 11.09 6.77
C TYR A 89 -8.22 11.13 6.76
N PHE A 90 -7.62 11.51 5.62
CA PHE A 90 -6.17 11.61 5.49
C PHE A 90 -5.63 12.90 6.13
N ALA A 91 -6.35 14.02 6.00
CA ALA A 91 -5.99 15.27 6.64
C ALA A 91 -5.92 15.15 8.17
N ARG A 92 -6.87 14.40 8.76
CA ARG A 92 -6.85 14.11 10.21
C ARG A 92 -5.65 13.25 10.59
N LYS A 93 -5.31 12.21 9.80
CA LYS A 93 -4.10 11.42 10.03
C LYS A 93 -2.84 12.26 9.95
N GLN A 94 -2.75 13.19 9.00
CA GLN A 94 -1.63 14.11 8.89
C GLN A 94 -1.50 15.01 10.13
N LYS A 95 -2.60 15.62 10.58
CA LYS A 95 -2.64 16.42 11.81
C LYS A 95 -2.20 15.62 13.04
N LEU A 96 -2.67 14.37 13.17
CA LEU A 96 -2.24 13.49 14.26
C LEU A 96 -0.75 13.19 14.23
N LEU A 97 -0.15 13.08 13.05
CA LEU A 97 1.29 12.85 12.90
C LEU A 97 2.12 14.12 13.17
N GLU A 98 1.62 15.27 12.76
CA GLU A 98 2.24 16.58 13.06
C GLU A 98 2.19 16.83 14.57
N ALA A 99 1.02 16.61 15.20
CA ALA A 99 0.84 16.67 16.63
C ALA A 99 1.61 15.56 17.37
N ALA A 100 1.87 14.41 16.76
CA ALA A 100 2.57 13.29 17.43
C ALA A 100 4.03 13.60 17.78
N LYS A 101 4.65 14.58 17.14
CA LYS A 101 5.94 15.14 17.60
C LYS A 101 5.76 15.91 18.94
N GLU A 102 4.62 16.55 19.15
CA GLU A 102 4.21 17.19 20.42
C GLU A 102 3.45 16.21 21.33
N TYR A 103 2.92 15.14 20.78
CA TYR A 103 1.95 14.20 21.34
C TYR A 103 2.46 13.31 22.48
N LYS A 104 3.75 13.13 22.63
CA LYS A 104 4.31 12.49 23.83
C LYS A 104 3.91 13.24 25.12
N ARG A 105 3.54 14.52 25.00
CA ARG A 105 3.02 15.34 26.09
C ARG A 105 1.49 15.38 26.19
N MET A 106 0.75 15.19 25.09
CA MET A 106 -0.72 15.40 25.01
C MET A 106 -1.57 14.13 24.89
N LYS A 107 -1.07 12.97 25.28
CA LYS A 107 -1.76 11.68 25.10
C LYS A 107 -3.13 11.56 25.82
N ARG A 108 -3.52 12.55 26.62
CA ARG A 108 -4.74 12.52 27.45
C ARG A 108 -6.01 13.08 26.82
N ASP A 109 -5.91 14.00 25.84
CA ASP A 109 -7.05 14.85 25.45
C ASP A 109 -7.48 14.74 23.98
N LEU A 110 -7.10 13.66 23.29
CA LEU A 110 -7.53 13.51 21.89
C LEU A 110 -8.95 12.93 21.80
N PRO A 111 -9.86 13.65 21.10
CA PRO A 111 -11.19 13.15 20.85
C PRO A 111 -11.13 11.83 20.08
N ALA A 112 -11.99 10.89 20.49
CA ALA A 112 -12.13 9.59 19.84
C ALA A 112 -12.17 9.73 18.31
N ALA A 113 -11.57 8.77 17.62
CA ALA A 113 -11.56 8.75 16.14
C ALA A 113 -12.97 9.01 15.62
N GLY A 114 -13.11 10.04 14.77
CA GLY A 114 -14.40 10.43 14.21
C GLY A 114 -15.09 9.26 13.49
N PRO A 115 -16.33 9.47 13.02
CA PRO A 115 -17.15 8.41 12.48
C PRO A 115 -16.41 7.63 11.41
N LEU A 116 -16.44 6.31 11.55
CA LEU A 116 -15.76 5.38 10.67
C LEU A 116 -16.42 5.45 9.27
N HIS A 117 -15.61 5.60 8.22
CA HIS A 117 -16.11 5.57 6.85
C HIS A 117 -16.94 4.30 6.61
N PRO A 118 -18.16 4.40 6.01
CA PRO A 118 -19.06 3.26 5.80
C PRO A 118 -18.40 2.10 5.03
N GLY A 119 -17.47 2.40 4.12
CA GLY A 119 -16.68 1.41 3.38
C GLY A 119 -15.54 0.73 4.16
N ARG A 120 -15.30 1.09 5.44
CA ARG A 120 -14.18 0.52 6.20
C ARG A 120 -14.29 -0.99 6.39
N ARG A 121 -15.50 -1.51 6.63
CA ARG A 121 -15.73 -2.96 6.80
C ARG A 121 -15.41 -3.70 5.52
N PHE A 122 -15.84 -3.16 4.37
CA PHE A 122 -15.53 -3.71 3.06
C PHE A 122 -14.02 -3.69 2.78
N ALA A 123 -13.36 -2.57 3.04
CA ALA A 123 -11.90 -2.47 2.88
C ALA A 123 -11.15 -3.46 3.77
N LEU A 124 -11.60 -3.64 5.02
CA LEU A 124 -10.98 -4.59 5.95
C LEU A 124 -11.20 -6.04 5.47
N ALA A 125 -12.42 -6.38 5.01
CA ALA A 125 -12.72 -7.69 4.44
C ALA A 125 -11.83 -7.96 3.19
N MET A 126 -11.72 -6.99 2.30
CA MET A 126 -10.84 -7.08 1.13
C MET A 126 -9.36 -7.26 1.52
N TYR A 127 -8.91 -6.62 2.59
CA TYR A 127 -7.56 -6.81 3.12
C TYR A 127 -7.33 -8.23 3.61
N VAL A 128 -8.26 -8.75 4.42
CA VAL A 128 -8.18 -10.12 4.96
C VAL A 128 -8.19 -11.15 3.84
N VAL A 129 -9.11 -11.02 2.88
CA VAL A 129 -9.19 -11.89 1.70
C VAL A 129 -7.91 -11.83 0.87
N GLY A 130 -7.36 -10.64 0.65
CA GLY A 130 -6.13 -10.50 -0.11
C GLY A 130 -4.92 -11.13 0.57
N ILE A 131 -4.74 -10.90 1.87
CA ILE A 131 -3.66 -11.51 2.63
C ILE A 131 -3.82 -13.04 2.66
N ALA A 132 -5.04 -13.53 2.88
CA ALA A 132 -5.32 -14.97 2.92
C ALA A 132 -5.07 -15.63 1.56
N SER A 133 -5.57 -15.04 0.47
CA SER A 133 -5.33 -15.54 -0.89
C SER A 133 -3.83 -15.54 -1.25
N GLN A 134 -3.13 -14.46 -0.90
CA GLN A 134 -1.70 -14.33 -1.10
C GLN A 134 -0.92 -15.41 -0.35
N ALA A 135 -1.25 -15.61 0.93
CA ALA A 135 -0.65 -16.68 1.76
C ALA A 135 -0.94 -18.06 1.18
N GLY A 136 -2.17 -18.33 0.76
CA GLY A 136 -2.57 -19.60 0.14
C GLY A 136 -1.79 -19.88 -1.15
N ILE A 137 -1.66 -18.90 -2.04
CA ILE A 137 -0.90 -19.04 -3.28
C ILE A 137 0.60 -19.24 -2.96
N SER A 138 1.15 -18.47 -2.01
CA SER A 138 2.56 -18.63 -1.60
C SER A 138 2.84 -20.02 -1.03
N LEU A 139 1.95 -20.55 -0.19
CA LEU A 139 2.06 -21.92 0.35
C LEU A 139 1.99 -22.99 -0.75
N TYR A 140 1.11 -22.82 -1.74
CA TYR A 140 1.01 -23.74 -2.87
C TYR A 140 2.32 -23.84 -3.66
N TYR A 141 2.97 -22.71 -3.90
CA TYR A 141 4.23 -22.66 -4.65
C TYR A 141 5.49 -22.89 -3.80
N LEU A 142 5.39 -22.99 -2.48
CA LEU A 142 6.54 -23.12 -1.59
C LEU A 142 7.40 -24.38 -1.88
N GLY A 143 6.78 -25.45 -2.42
CA GLY A 143 7.50 -26.66 -2.82
C GLY A 143 8.23 -26.56 -4.17
N HIS A 144 7.94 -25.52 -4.98
CA HIS A 144 8.49 -25.33 -6.32
C HIS A 144 9.35 -24.07 -6.44
N LEU A 145 9.21 -23.15 -5.50
CA LEU A 145 9.93 -21.89 -5.40
C LEU A 145 10.79 -21.87 -4.14
N GLY A 146 11.87 -21.10 -4.18
CA GLY A 146 12.60 -20.75 -2.97
C GLY A 146 11.70 -20.01 -1.98
N VAL A 147 11.99 -20.17 -0.70
CA VAL A 147 11.18 -19.58 0.39
C VAL A 147 11.13 -18.04 0.28
N TYR A 148 12.23 -17.41 -0.08
CA TYR A 148 12.29 -15.95 -0.23
C TYR A 148 11.48 -15.47 -1.42
N ALA A 149 11.54 -16.18 -2.56
CA ALA A 149 10.72 -15.85 -3.73
C ALA A 149 9.22 -15.95 -3.39
N ALA A 150 8.80 -17.04 -2.74
CA ALA A 150 7.39 -17.24 -2.39
C ALA A 150 6.84 -16.16 -1.43
N ILE A 151 7.68 -15.64 -0.53
CA ILE A 151 7.27 -14.61 0.44
C ILE A 151 7.37 -13.20 -0.15
N PHE A 152 8.48 -12.87 -0.80
CA PHE A 152 8.77 -11.48 -1.19
C PHE A 152 8.20 -11.05 -2.54
N LEU A 153 8.01 -11.96 -3.52
CA LEU A 153 7.47 -11.59 -4.83
C LEU A 153 6.06 -10.99 -4.79
N PRO A 154 5.12 -11.52 -4.01
CA PRO A 154 3.82 -10.89 -3.86
C PRO A 154 3.90 -9.46 -3.33
N TRP A 155 4.74 -9.23 -2.31
CA TRP A 155 4.95 -7.89 -1.76
C TRP A 155 5.67 -6.97 -2.75
N ALA A 156 6.61 -7.51 -3.53
CA ALA A 156 7.25 -6.76 -4.61
C ALA A 156 6.21 -6.28 -5.63
N GLY A 157 5.32 -7.15 -6.09
CA GLY A 157 4.20 -6.79 -6.96
C GLY A 157 3.32 -5.70 -6.34
N TYR A 158 2.90 -5.90 -5.10
CA TYR A 158 2.04 -4.97 -4.36
C TYR A 158 2.64 -3.57 -4.24
N PHE A 159 3.88 -3.45 -3.75
CA PHE A 159 4.50 -2.15 -3.54
C PHE A 159 4.81 -1.44 -4.85
N ASN A 160 5.34 -2.16 -5.86
CA ASN A 160 5.66 -1.56 -7.14
C ASN A 160 4.41 -1.08 -7.89
N ALA A 161 3.32 -1.84 -7.87
CA ALA A 161 2.05 -1.41 -8.46
C ALA A 161 1.51 -0.12 -7.80
N LYS A 162 1.60 -0.01 -6.47
CA LYS A 162 1.24 1.22 -5.75
C LYS A 162 2.11 2.41 -6.17
N VAL A 163 3.42 2.22 -6.27
CA VAL A 163 4.34 3.28 -6.69
C VAL A 163 4.00 3.77 -8.09
N ILE A 164 3.80 2.85 -9.05
CA ILE A 164 3.46 3.19 -10.44
C ILE A 164 2.13 3.95 -10.49
N PHE A 165 1.12 3.47 -9.77
CA PHE A 165 -0.19 4.11 -9.72
C PHE A 165 -0.12 5.55 -9.19
N TRP A 166 0.54 5.76 -8.06
CA TRP A 166 0.65 7.09 -7.46
C TRP A 166 1.56 8.03 -8.25
N ARG A 167 2.65 7.51 -8.84
CA ARG A 167 3.53 8.30 -9.71
C ARG A 167 2.79 8.90 -10.90
N SER A 168 1.89 8.14 -11.53
CA SER A 168 1.10 8.62 -12.65
C SER A 168 0.20 9.79 -12.26
N LEU A 169 -0.38 9.75 -11.06
CA LEU A 169 -1.28 10.79 -10.56
C LEU A 169 -0.57 12.08 -10.14
N PHE A 170 0.63 11.98 -9.57
CA PHE A 170 1.40 13.16 -9.16
C PHE A 170 2.15 13.84 -10.30
N LYS A 171 2.29 13.19 -11.47
CA LYS A 171 2.84 13.81 -12.67
C LYS A 171 1.81 14.61 -13.47
N SER A 172 0.54 14.29 -13.35
CA SER A 172 -0.55 14.90 -14.12
C SER A 172 -1.22 16.10 -13.41
N GLY A 173 -0.74 16.54 -12.30
CA GLY A 173 -1.17 17.74 -11.57
C GLY A 173 -0.02 18.65 -11.24
#